data_7c8bec449608d1ba1ec0dc494d52a110
#
_entry.id   7c8bec449608d1ba1ec0dc494d52a110
#
_cell.length_a   1.000
_cell.length_b   1.000
_cell.length_c   1.000
_cell.angle_alpha   90.00
_cell.angle_beta   90.00
_cell.angle_gamma   90.00
#
_symmetry.space_group_name_H-M   'P 1'
#
loop_
_entity.id
_entity.type
_entity.pdbx_description
1 polymer ?
#
loop_
_entity_poly.entity_id
_entity_poly.type
_entity_poly.pdbx_seq_one_letter_code
_entity_poly.pdbx_strand_id
1 'polypeptide(L)'
;MHKERYRDTTYSYVQTSNVIGRDEDRKKIRKTLIGFNNLTARNVSVVPIVGIGGLGKTSLTKLVYNDEQVVKHFPCRMWVCVSQNFVVSNVLKDMIKSATGEDCDKFNMEQLHKCLRDALLGKRFILVLDDVWSDDRQTWMDLMGLLEVGDSGSKVIVTTRSPQVANVMGGTNNVSTHDLKGLSPKESMSLFVQWAFGDPKAAKRHPELLEIGDEIVTKCKGVPLAVRTVGSLLYSKRDKRDWLLIKNNGIWELEQSENDILPALRLSYDEMPSHLKRCFVYCSIFPKRFEFDSEDLIQFWMAHNLIRSPNKDQDLEDVGEQYVKELWMRSFFEDFRDRGYYYTFSMHDLIHDLCLSMAQNDCSIVYSAAQEVDESVRHLSFTEFELPNGQQVPKCLSMLRNVRTITFPEVDILFQSLDNQSFVDACIPRFKYLRFLDLSNSSFEVLPSSISKLIHLRYFDISVNQRIEKLPKAVSKLQSLQTFRFSGCSELVKLPDGMRNLISLRHLTLTTQEEHLTDSGVGNITSLRSLVLAACENLENLSICTS
;
A
#
# COMPACT_ATOMS: atom_id res chain seq x y z
N MET A 1 12.17 0.29 19.54
CA MET A 1 11.97 -0.63 18.40
C MET A 1 11.85 0.24 17.17
N HIS A 2 12.87 0.25 16.29
CA HIS A 2 12.74 0.86 14.98
C HIS A 2 11.56 0.19 14.27
N LYS A 3 10.51 0.96 13.94
CA LYS A 3 9.61 0.58 12.86
C LYS A 3 10.44 0.75 11.57
N GLU A 4 11.29 -0.24 11.27
CA GLU A 4 11.75 -0.39 9.90
C GLU A 4 10.47 -0.58 9.08
N ARG A 5 10.22 0.33 8.16
CA ARG A 5 9.19 0.14 7.12
C ARG A 5 9.70 -0.98 6.21
N TYR A 6 9.70 -2.21 6.75
CA TYR A 6 9.89 -3.39 5.92
C TYR A 6 8.72 -3.42 4.95
N ARG A 7 8.99 -3.35 3.67
CA ARG A 7 8.19 -4.06 2.70
C ARG A 7 8.22 -5.52 3.15
N ASP A 8 7.22 -5.92 3.93
CA ASP A 8 6.90 -7.32 4.03
C ASP A 8 6.53 -7.74 2.60
N THR A 9 7.51 -8.34 1.93
CA THR A 9 7.36 -8.98 0.64
C THR A 9 6.04 -9.71 0.64
N THR A 10 5.22 -9.35 -0.29
CA THR A 10 3.91 -9.86 -0.65
C THR A 10 3.50 -11.12 0.11
N TYR A 11 2.63 -10.91 1.05
CA TYR A 11 2.17 -11.92 1.98
C TYR A 11 1.37 -13.01 1.23
N SER A 12 1.96 -14.20 1.14
CA SER A 12 1.36 -15.35 0.43
C SER A 12 0.26 -16.07 1.24
N TYR A 13 0.07 -15.74 2.51
CA TYR A 13 -0.95 -16.39 3.35
C TYR A 13 -2.37 -15.90 3.03
N VAL A 14 -3.31 -16.82 3.06
CA VAL A 14 -4.75 -16.55 2.98
C VAL A 14 -5.49 -17.46 3.95
N GLN A 15 -6.46 -16.90 4.65
CA GLN A 15 -7.34 -17.69 5.49
C GLN A 15 -8.33 -18.44 4.59
N THR A 16 -8.17 -19.74 4.49
CA THR A 16 -8.94 -20.61 3.55
C THR A 16 -10.45 -20.49 3.75
N SER A 17 -10.92 -20.30 4.99
CA SER A 17 -12.34 -20.12 5.31
C SER A 17 -12.98 -18.87 4.67
N ASN A 18 -12.19 -17.91 4.27
CA ASN A 18 -12.68 -16.64 3.70
C ASN A 18 -12.80 -16.65 2.17
N VAL A 19 -12.33 -17.73 1.52
CA VAL A 19 -12.38 -17.84 0.06
C VAL A 19 -13.47 -18.85 -0.33
N ILE A 20 -14.53 -18.36 -0.94
CA ILE A 20 -15.68 -19.16 -1.38
C ILE A 20 -15.59 -19.46 -2.88
N GLY A 21 -15.96 -20.68 -3.28
CA GLY A 21 -16.20 -21.04 -4.68
C GLY A 21 -14.94 -21.18 -5.54
N ARG A 22 -13.80 -21.53 -4.94
CA ARG A 22 -12.51 -21.70 -5.68
C ARG A 22 -11.90 -23.10 -5.56
N ASP A 23 -12.62 -24.06 -5.00
CA ASP A 23 -12.09 -25.40 -4.76
C ASP A 23 -11.78 -26.17 -6.05
N GLU A 24 -12.64 -26.06 -7.07
CA GLU A 24 -12.41 -26.73 -8.35
C GLU A 24 -11.27 -26.06 -9.14
N ASP A 25 -11.19 -24.74 -9.13
CA ASP A 25 -10.08 -24.01 -9.74
C ASP A 25 -8.75 -24.37 -9.06
N ARG A 26 -8.73 -24.42 -7.71
CA ARG A 26 -7.58 -24.85 -6.91
C ARG A 26 -7.13 -26.26 -7.29
N LYS A 27 -8.06 -27.22 -7.39
CA LYS A 27 -7.75 -28.60 -7.78
C LYS A 27 -7.16 -28.68 -9.18
N LYS A 28 -7.73 -27.95 -10.16
CA LYS A 28 -7.24 -27.91 -11.53
C LYS A 28 -5.82 -27.37 -11.62
N ILE A 29 -5.57 -26.20 -11.02
CA ILE A 29 -4.24 -25.57 -11.04
C ILE A 29 -3.22 -26.44 -10.32
N ARG A 30 -3.54 -26.98 -9.14
CA ARG A 30 -2.67 -27.92 -8.43
C ARG A 30 -2.30 -29.13 -9.30
N LYS A 31 -3.26 -29.73 -9.99
CA LYS A 31 -3.00 -30.86 -10.92
C LYS A 31 -2.04 -30.46 -12.05
N THR A 32 -2.18 -29.24 -12.58
CA THR A 32 -1.26 -28.70 -13.61
C THR A 32 0.14 -28.47 -13.06
N LEU A 33 0.28 -28.01 -11.82
CA LEU A 33 1.57 -27.73 -11.21
C LEU A 33 2.37 -29.00 -10.89
N ILE A 34 1.70 -30.02 -10.33
CA ILE A 34 2.34 -31.26 -9.86
C ILE A 34 2.43 -32.31 -11.00
N GLY A 35 1.58 -32.19 -12.03
CA GLY A 35 1.55 -33.13 -13.14
C GLY A 35 2.84 -33.09 -13.96
N PHE A 36 3.34 -34.28 -14.37
CA PHE A 36 4.47 -34.41 -15.27
C PHE A 36 4.04 -33.99 -16.69
N ASN A 37 4.41 -32.79 -17.10
CA ASN A 37 4.29 -32.40 -18.51
C ASN A 37 5.57 -32.80 -19.25
N ASN A 38 5.59 -34.02 -19.78
CA ASN A 38 6.68 -34.54 -20.62
C ASN A 38 6.81 -33.83 -21.98
N LEU A 39 6.15 -32.72 -22.21
CA LEU A 39 5.99 -32.10 -23.54
C LEU A 39 6.85 -30.84 -23.75
N THR A 40 7.59 -30.35 -22.77
CA THR A 40 8.42 -29.14 -22.96
C THR A 40 9.90 -29.49 -22.82
N ALA A 41 10.71 -29.05 -23.80
CA ALA A 41 12.17 -29.15 -23.77
C ALA A 41 12.80 -28.17 -22.74
N ARG A 42 11.98 -27.41 -22.01
CA ARG A 42 12.41 -26.41 -21.02
C ARG A 42 12.24 -26.92 -19.61
N ASN A 43 13.16 -26.54 -18.73
CA ASN A 43 13.11 -26.88 -17.30
C ASN A 43 11.94 -26.18 -16.58
N VAL A 44 11.56 -24.99 -17.05
CA VAL A 44 10.57 -24.11 -16.42
C VAL A 44 9.32 -24.00 -17.31
N SER A 45 8.15 -24.17 -16.75
CA SER A 45 6.88 -23.96 -17.45
C SER A 45 6.01 -22.92 -16.73
N VAL A 46 5.24 -22.16 -17.52
CA VAL A 46 4.40 -21.05 -17.04
C VAL A 46 2.94 -21.47 -16.97
N VAL A 47 2.22 -21.05 -15.94
CA VAL A 47 0.79 -21.30 -15.75
C VAL A 47 0.10 -19.94 -15.57
N PRO A 48 -0.42 -19.32 -16.65
CA PRO A 48 -1.15 -18.08 -16.57
C PRO A 48 -2.55 -18.28 -15.98
N ILE A 49 -2.93 -17.39 -15.05
CA ILE A 49 -4.28 -17.27 -14.50
C ILE A 49 -4.84 -15.92 -14.94
N VAL A 50 -5.84 -15.94 -15.80
CA VAL A 50 -6.42 -14.73 -16.40
C VAL A 50 -7.81 -14.47 -15.88
N GLY A 51 -8.17 -13.21 -15.73
CA GLY A 51 -9.53 -12.79 -15.39
C GLY A 51 -9.60 -11.31 -14.98
N ILE A 52 -10.77 -10.72 -15.08
CA ILE A 52 -10.98 -9.31 -14.73
C ILE A 52 -10.60 -9.01 -13.29
N GLY A 53 -10.48 -7.72 -12.96
CA GLY A 53 -10.23 -7.27 -11.60
C GLY A 53 -11.30 -7.73 -10.61
N GLY A 54 -10.90 -8.02 -9.37
CA GLY A 54 -11.83 -8.42 -8.31
C GLY A 54 -12.35 -9.86 -8.37
N LEU A 55 -11.95 -10.68 -9.36
CA LEU A 55 -12.33 -12.09 -9.44
C LEU A 55 -11.67 -13.01 -8.41
N GLY A 56 -10.63 -12.52 -7.72
CA GLY A 56 -9.91 -13.30 -6.71
C GLY A 56 -8.79 -14.17 -7.27
N LYS A 57 -8.12 -13.74 -8.35
CA LYS A 57 -6.93 -14.42 -8.91
C LYS A 57 -5.84 -14.58 -7.86
N THR A 58 -5.46 -13.50 -7.20
CA THR A 58 -4.47 -13.49 -6.11
C THR A 58 -4.88 -14.41 -4.97
N SER A 59 -6.16 -14.38 -4.54
CA SER A 59 -6.66 -15.25 -3.48
C SER A 59 -6.58 -16.73 -3.85
N LEU A 60 -6.96 -17.07 -5.09
CA LEU A 60 -6.83 -18.43 -5.62
C LEU A 60 -5.37 -18.87 -5.67
N THR A 61 -4.48 -18.00 -6.14
CA THR A 61 -3.05 -18.31 -6.23
C THR A 61 -2.45 -18.50 -4.83
N LYS A 62 -2.82 -17.69 -3.83
CA LYS A 62 -2.44 -17.89 -2.42
C LYS A 62 -2.91 -19.26 -1.89
N LEU A 63 -4.15 -19.69 -2.20
CA LEU A 63 -4.66 -21.02 -1.83
C LEU A 63 -3.86 -22.15 -2.46
N VAL A 64 -3.48 -22.01 -3.71
CA VAL A 64 -2.67 -23.00 -4.43
C VAL A 64 -1.23 -23.03 -3.92
N TYR A 65 -0.61 -21.86 -3.75
CA TYR A 65 0.76 -21.71 -3.26
C TYR A 65 0.97 -22.31 -1.87
N ASN A 66 -0.05 -22.24 -1.00
CA ASN A 66 -0.03 -22.81 0.35
C ASN A 66 -0.66 -24.22 0.43
N ASP A 67 -1.03 -24.83 -0.69
CA ASP A 67 -1.52 -26.20 -0.71
C ASP A 67 -0.42 -27.17 -0.28
N GLU A 68 -0.71 -28.08 0.66
CA GLU A 68 0.28 -29.00 1.23
C GLU A 68 1.03 -29.83 0.19
N GLN A 69 0.35 -30.23 -0.90
CA GLN A 69 0.97 -31.00 -1.97
C GLN A 69 1.92 -30.13 -2.80
N VAL A 70 1.57 -28.86 -3.03
CA VAL A 70 2.43 -27.89 -3.73
C VAL A 70 3.66 -27.57 -2.87
N VAL A 71 3.47 -27.31 -1.56
CA VAL A 71 4.56 -27.07 -0.61
C VAL A 71 5.54 -28.23 -0.58
N LYS A 72 5.06 -29.48 -0.55
CA LYS A 72 5.92 -30.69 -0.56
C LYS A 72 6.63 -30.89 -1.89
N HIS A 73 6.02 -30.44 -3.00
CA HIS A 73 6.55 -30.66 -4.35
C HIS A 73 7.64 -29.66 -4.75
N PHE A 74 7.57 -28.43 -4.23
CA PHE A 74 8.49 -27.33 -4.55
C PHE A 74 9.26 -26.88 -3.30
N PRO A 75 10.51 -27.32 -3.11
CA PRO A 75 11.34 -26.95 -1.96
C PRO A 75 11.73 -25.47 -1.96
N CYS A 76 11.85 -24.85 -3.13
CA CYS A 76 12.09 -23.42 -3.29
C CYS A 76 10.82 -22.72 -3.75
N ARG A 77 10.36 -21.73 -2.99
CA ARG A 77 9.10 -21.06 -3.26
C ARG A 77 9.27 -19.55 -3.19
N MET A 78 8.87 -18.87 -4.24
CA MET A 78 9.00 -17.42 -4.36
C MET A 78 7.65 -16.79 -4.70
N TRP A 79 7.38 -15.67 -4.10
CA TRP A 79 6.20 -14.84 -4.40
C TRP A 79 6.63 -13.40 -4.64
N VAL A 80 6.31 -12.86 -5.81
CA VAL A 80 6.64 -11.50 -6.21
C VAL A 80 5.38 -10.81 -6.73
N CYS A 81 5.06 -9.64 -6.21
CA CYS A 81 4.08 -8.77 -6.84
C CYS A 81 4.79 -7.84 -7.82
N VAL A 82 4.30 -7.85 -9.04
CA VAL A 82 4.89 -7.04 -10.10
C VAL A 82 4.26 -5.66 -10.10
N SER A 83 5.09 -4.61 -10.06
CA SER A 83 4.62 -3.23 -10.23
C SER A 83 4.09 -3.00 -11.64
N GLN A 84 3.36 -1.89 -11.86
CA GLN A 84 2.91 -1.53 -13.20
C GLN A 84 4.08 -1.37 -14.18
N ASN A 85 5.22 -0.86 -13.69
CA ASN A 85 6.46 -0.81 -14.42
C ASN A 85 7.24 -2.11 -14.16
N PHE A 86 7.31 -2.98 -15.16
CA PHE A 86 8.04 -4.24 -15.07
C PHE A 86 9.55 -3.98 -15.14
N VAL A 87 10.16 -3.63 -14.01
CA VAL A 87 11.60 -3.39 -13.90
C VAL A 87 12.28 -4.68 -13.44
N VAL A 88 13.07 -5.32 -14.32
CA VAL A 88 13.70 -6.62 -14.06
C VAL A 88 14.54 -6.62 -12.79
N SER A 89 15.32 -5.56 -12.53
CA SER A 89 16.16 -5.49 -11.32
C SER A 89 15.34 -5.58 -10.03
N ASN A 90 14.17 -4.95 -9.96
CA ASN A 90 13.30 -5.00 -8.80
C ASN A 90 12.68 -6.39 -8.63
N VAL A 91 12.21 -6.99 -9.73
CA VAL A 91 11.68 -8.35 -9.72
C VAL A 91 12.75 -9.35 -9.24
N LEU A 92 14.02 -9.21 -9.69
CA LEU A 92 15.13 -10.05 -9.25
C LEU A 92 15.42 -9.89 -7.75
N LYS A 93 15.43 -8.66 -7.23
CA LYS A 93 15.62 -8.39 -5.80
C LYS A 93 14.52 -9.08 -4.96
N ASP A 94 13.26 -8.89 -5.35
CA ASP A 94 12.13 -9.52 -4.65
C ASP A 94 12.18 -11.05 -4.72
N MET A 95 12.60 -11.61 -5.85
CA MET A 95 12.79 -13.06 -5.99
C MET A 95 13.89 -13.58 -5.07
N ILE A 96 15.06 -12.92 -5.02
CA ILE A 96 16.18 -13.31 -4.17
C ILE A 96 15.76 -13.21 -2.70
N LYS A 97 15.18 -12.10 -2.30
CA LYS A 97 14.66 -11.89 -0.94
C LYS A 97 13.62 -12.95 -0.55
N SER A 98 12.70 -13.29 -1.47
CA SER A 98 11.70 -14.33 -1.27
C SER A 98 12.31 -15.75 -1.17
N ALA A 99 13.39 -16.03 -1.90
CA ALA A 99 14.04 -17.33 -1.94
C ALA A 99 15.01 -17.57 -0.78
N THR A 100 15.74 -16.54 -0.34
CA THR A 100 16.86 -16.65 0.61
C THR A 100 16.58 -15.97 1.95
N GLY A 101 15.68 -15.00 1.99
CA GLY A 101 15.47 -14.11 3.14
C GLY A 101 16.55 -13.02 3.29
N GLU A 102 17.51 -12.94 2.37
CA GLU A 102 18.61 -11.99 2.41
C GLU A 102 18.26 -10.70 1.67
N ASP A 103 18.72 -9.58 2.20
CA ASP A 103 18.60 -8.27 1.56
C ASP A 103 19.68 -8.09 0.49
N CYS A 104 19.25 -7.70 -0.71
CA CYS A 104 20.14 -7.51 -1.87
C CYS A 104 19.94 -6.13 -2.54
N ASP A 105 19.38 -5.16 -1.84
CA ASP A 105 19.04 -3.84 -2.41
C ASP A 105 20.25 -3.09 -2.97
N LYS A 106 21.45 -3.33 -2.41
CA LYS A 106 22.71 -2.70 -2.85
C LYS A 106 23.42 -3.42 -4.00
N PHE A 107 22.87 -4.54 -4.47
CA PHE A 107 23.52 -5.36 -5.48
C PHE A 107 23.32 -4.78 -6.88
N ASN A 108 24.39 -4.79 -7.69
CA ASN A 108 24.30 -4.51 -9.10
C ASN A 108 23.71 -5.72 -9.88
N MET A 109 23.38 -5.53 -11.15
CA MET A 109 22.75 -6.57 -11.98
C MET A 109 23.53 -7.88 -12.02
N GLU A 110 24.86 -7.82 -12.10
CA GLU A 110 25.71 -9.02 -12.14
C GLU A 110 25.65 -9.81 -10.81
N GLN A 111 25.66 -9.09 -9.70
CA GLN A 111 25.49 -9.68 -8.37
C GLN A 111 24.12 -10.30 -8.18
N LEU A 112 23.05 -9.61 -8.65
CA LEU A 112 21.68 -10.15 -8.60
C LEU A 112 21.56 -11.43 -9.43
N HIS A 113 22.11 -11.45 -10.65
CA HIS A 113 22.12 -12.66 -11.51
C HIS A 113 22.84 -13.82 -10.82
N LYS A 114 24.00 -13.56 -10.21
CA LYS A 114 24.76 -14.58 -9.48
C LYS A 114 23.97 -15.12 -8.29
N CYS A 115 23.45 -14.24 -7.44
CA CYS A 115 22.69 -14.64 -6.26
C CYS A 115 21.42 -15.45 -6.62
N LEU A 116 20.67 -15.03 -7.65
CA LEU A 116 19.51 -15.78 -8.11
C LEU A 116 19.91 -17.16 -8.63
N ARG A 117 20.97 -17.24 -9.44
CA ARG A 117 21.49 -18.49 -9.95
C ARG A 117 21.87 -19.45 -8.83
N ASP A 118 22.63 -18.97 -7.82
CA ASP A 118 23.04 -19.78 -6.69
C ASP A 118 21.85 -20.24 -5.83
N ALA A 119 20.82 -19.42 -5.73
CA ALA A 119 19.57 -19.75 -5.02
C ALA A 119 18.75 -20.83 -5.72
N LEU A 120 18.73 -20.87 -7.05
CA LEU A 120 17.88 -21.77 -7.85
C LEU A 120 18.58 -23.01 -8.40
N LEU A 121 19.92 -23.03 -8.45
CA LEU A 121 20.69 -24.09 -9.07
C LEU A 121 20.36 -25.48 -8.47
N GLY A 122 19.90 -26.38 -9.35
CA GLY A 122 19.56 -27.77 -8.96
C GLY A 122 18.34 -27.87 -8.03
N LYS A 123 17.54 -26.82 -7.92
CA LYS A 123 16.30 -26.83 -7.12
C LYS A 123 15.08 -26.74 -8.01
N ARG A 124 14.08 -27.54 -7.70
CA ARG A 124 12.74 -27.37 -8.28
C ARG A 124 12.04 -26.24 -7.54
N PHE A 125 11.61 -25.21 -8.25
CA PHE A 125 10.99 -24.04 -7.66
C PHE A 125 9.58 -23.78 -8.18
N ILE A 126 8.79 -23.06 -7.39
CA ILE A 126 7.59 -22.36 -7.81
C ILE A 126 7.77 -20.86 -7.59
N LEU A 127 7.57 -20.10 -8.65
CA LEU A 127 7.55 -18.64 -8.62
C LEU A 127 6.14 -18.15 -8.92
N VAL A 128 5.61 -17.27 -8.09
CA VAL A 128 4.38 -16.52 -8.39
C VAL A 128 4.75 -15.10 -8.77
N LEU A 129 4.34 -14.68 -9.95
CA LEU A 129 4.34 -13.30 -10.41
C LEU A 129 2.89 -12.80 -10.39
N ASP A 130 2.55 -12.03 -9.36
CA ASP A 130 1.18 -11.60 -9.13
C ASP A 130 0.89 -10.24 -9.75
N ASP A 131 -0.23 -10.15 -10.49
CA ASP A 131 -0.80 -8.96 -11.15
C ASP A 131 0.13 -8.31 -12.18
N VAL A 132 0.58 -9.10 -13.15
CA VAL A 132 1.46 -8.65 -14.23
C VAL A 132 0.67 -7.86 -15.27
N TRP A 133 1.20 -6.67 -15.64
CA TRP A 133 0.59 -5.73 -16.59
C TRP A 133 1.35 -5.60 -17.90
N SER A 134 2.68 -5.77 -17.85
CA SER A 134 3.55 -5.59 -19.02
C SER A 134 3.43 -6.75 -19.99
N ASP A 135 3.24 -6.45 -21.26
CA ASP A 135 3.28 -7.38 -22.40
C ASP A 135 4.62 -7.33 -23.17
N ASP A 136 5.65 -6.70 -22.56
CA ASP A 136 6.99 -6.64 -23.16
C ASP A 136 7.62 -8.03 -23.22
N ARG A 137 7.61 -8.58 -24.43
CA ARG A 137 8.14 -9.90 -24.72
C ARG A 137 9.64 -10.02 -24.46
N GLN A 138 10.41 -8.95 -24.73
CA GLN A 138 11.87 -9.02 -24.57
C GLN A 138 12.24 -9.14 -23.10
N THR A 139 11.71 -8.25 -22.28
CA THR A 139 11.89 -8.27 -20.82
C THR A 139 11.47 -9.62 -20.21
N TRP A 140 10.37 -10.19 -20.70
CA TRP A 140 9.93 -11.52 -20.27
C TRP A 140 10.91 -12.62 -20.66
N MET A 141 11.42 -12.61 -21.89
CA MET A 141 12.40 -13.61 -22.38
C MET A 141 13.70 -13.55 -21.58
N ASP A 142 14.16 -12.34 -21.25
CA ASP A 142 15.37 -12.13 -20.45
C ASP A 142 15.19 -12.73 -19.03
N LEU A 143 14.07 -12.45 -18.38
CA LEU A 143 13.74 -13.04 -17.08
C LEU A 143 13.67 -14.57 -17.14
N MET A 144 12.98 -15.12 -18.14
CA MET A 144 12.87 -16.58 -18.31
C MET A 144 14.23 -17.23 -18.55
N GLY A 145 15.15 -16.57 -19.27
CA GLY A 145 16.52 -17.05 -19.48
C GLY A 145 17.28 -17.23 -18.16
N LEU A 146 17.05 -16.34 -17.19
CA LEU A 146 17.65 -16.44 -15.85
C LEU A 146 17.06 -17.58 -15.01
N LEU A 147 15.78 -17.92 -15.24
CA LEU A 147 15.07 -18.98 -14.49
C LEU A 147 15.38 -20.40 -14.99
N GLU A 148 15.86 -20.57 -16.22
CA GLU A 148 16.19 -21.90 -16.81
C GLU A 148 17.29 -22.66 -16.05
N VAL A 149 17.98 -22.02 -15.10
CA VAL A 149 18.97 -22.64 -14.21
C VAL A 149 18.32 -23.59 -13.18
N GLY A 150 17.02 -23.45 -12.96
CA GLY A 150 16.26 -24.31 -12.06
C GLY A 150 16.11 -25.73 -12.57
N ASP A 151 15.78 -26.64 -11.66
CA ASP A 151 15.58 -28.05 -11.99
C ASP A 151 14.30 -28.29 -12.82
N SER A 152 14.31 -29.36 -13.59
CA SER A 152 13.19 -29.75 -14.43
C SER A 152 11.89 -29.93 -13.63
N GLY A 153 10.79 -29.39 -14.17
CA GLY A 153 9.50 -29.36 -13.50
C GLY A 153 9.26 -28.12 -12.63
N SER A 154 10.19 -27.14 -12.64
CA SER A 154 9.94 -25.83 -12.04
C SER A 154 8.78 -25.11 -12.71
N LYS A 155 8.03 -24.29 -11.95
CA LYS A 155 6.80 -23.64 -12.40
C LYS A 155 6.80 -22.15 -12.09
N VAL A 156 6.24 -21.37 -13.03
CA VAL A 156 5.91 -19.97 -12.81
C VAL A 156 4.40 -19.79 -12.93
N ILE A 157 3.75 -19.32 -11.89
CA ILE A 157 2.35 -18.86 -11.95
C ILE A 157 2.37 -17.37 -12.26
N VAL A 158 1.60 -16.95 -13.26
CA VAL A 158 1.42 -15.54 -13.60
C VAL A 158 -0.04 -15.20 -13.44
N THR A 159 -0.37 -14.20 -12.61
CA THR A 159 -1.73 -13.67 -12.59
C THR A 159 -1.80 -12.36 -13.38
N THR A 160 -2.82 -12.20 -14.20
CA THR A 160 -2.99 -11.00 -15.02
C THR A 160 -4.47 -10.75 -15.33
N ARG A 161 -4.79 -9.50 -15.69
CA ARG A 161 -6.11 -9.11 -16.23
C ARG A 161 -6.13 -9.24 -17.75
N SER A 162 -4.98 -9.19 -18.41
CA SER A 162 -4.83 -9.14 -19.86
C SER A 162 -4.59 -10.51 -20.46
N PRO A 163 -5.45 -10.98 -21.38
CA PRO A 163 -5.18 -12.18 -22.18
C PRO A 163 -3.91 -12.04 -23.03
N GLN A 164 -3.55 -10.83 -23.45
CA GLN A 164 -2.33 -10.55 -24.24
C GLN A 164 -1.08 -10.85 -23.43
N VAL A 165 -1.01 -10.36 -22.19
CA VAL A 165 0.08 -10.65 -21.24
C VAL A 165 0.22 -12.16 -21.04
N ALA A 166 -0.90 -12.86 -20.82
CA ALA A 166 -0.89 -14.31 -20.66
C ALA A 166 -0.35 -15.04 -21.90
N ASN A 167 -0.69 -14.59 -23.10
CA ASN A 167 -0.17 -15.14 -24.35
C ASN A 167 1.33 -14.92 -24.53
N VAL A 168 1.82 -13.72 -24.19
CA VAL A 168 3.25 -13.40 -24.24
C VAL A 168 4.03 -14.27 -23.27
N MET A 169 3.54 -14.40 -22.04
CA MET A 169 4.23 -15.10 -20.96
C MET A 169 4.07 -16.63 -21.03
N GLY A 170 2.93 -17.12 -21.50
CA GLY A 170 2.68 -18.56 -21.69
C GLY A 170 3.44 -19.18 -22.86
N GLY A 171 3.90 -18.35 -23.80
CA GLY A 171 4.60 -18.79 -25.03
C GLY A 171 3.70 -19.54 -26.00
N THR A 172 4.27 -19.92 -27.16
CA THR A 172 3.56 -20.66 -28.24
C THR A 172 3.36 -22.16 -27.98
N ASN A 173 3.82 -22.65 -26.82
CA ASN A 173 3.80 -24.08 -26.49
C ASN A 173 2.64 -24.41 -25.56
N ASN A 174 1.44 -24.64 -26.10
CA ASN A 174 0.28 -25.36 -25.49
C ASN A 174 0.13 -25.31 -23.96
N VAL A 175 0.50 -24.19 -23.31
CA VAL A 175 0.26 -24.02 -21.89
C VAL A 175 -1.21 -23.64 -21.73
N SER A 176 -1.99 -24.47 -21.05
CA SER A 176 -3.39 -24.18 -20.78
C SER A 176 -3.51 -22.99 -19.84
N THR A 177 -3.81 -21.83 -20.40
CA THR A 177 -4.22 -20.64 -19.62
C THR A 177 -5.45 -21.00 -18.78
N HIS A 178 -5.42 -20.67 -17.51
CA HIS A 178 -6.57 -20.82 -16.61
C HIS A 178 -7.41 -19.55 -16.62
N ASP A 179 -8.49 -19.57 -17.40
CA ASP A 179 -9.46 -18.47 -17.43
C ASP A 179 -10.38 -18.54 -16.21
N LEU A 180 -10.13 -17.66 -15.24
CA LEU A 180 -10.91 -17.62 -14.02
C LEU A 180 -12.28 -16.98 -14.28
N LYS A 181 -13.35 -17.73 -14.00
CA LYS A 181 -14.72 -17.27 -14.15
C LYS A 181 -15.27 -16.64 -12.88
N GLY A 182 -16.35 -15.86 -13.01
CA GLY A 182 -17.12 -15.38 -11.88
C GLY A 182 -17.64 -16.54 -11.01
N LEU A 183 -17.98 -16.23 -9.77
CA LEU A 183 -18.67 -17.19 -8.89
C LEU A 183 -20.02 -17.59 -9.47
N SER A 184 -20.42 -18.83 -9.24
CA SER A 184 -21.79 -19.25 -9.53
C SER A 184 -22.82 -18.45 -8.70
N PRO A 185 -24.09 -18.38 -9.10
CA PRO A 185 -25.13 -17.69 -8.32
C PRO A 185 -25.20 -18.17 -6.87
N LYS A 186 -25.08 -19.47 -6.63
CA LYS A 186 -25.10 -20.07 -5.30
C LYS A 186 -23.90 -19.65 -4.45
N GLU A 187 -22.71 -19.62 -5.01
CA GLU A 187 -21.48 -19.19 -4.33
C GLU A 187 -21.52 -17.68 -4.06
N SER A 188 -21.98 -16.89 -5.03
CA SER A 188 -22.18 -15.46 -4.89
C SER A 188 -23.14 -15.13 -3.75
N MET A 189 -24.27 -15.85 -3.67
CA MET A 189 -25.24 -15.67 -2.59
C MET A 189 -24.68 -16.10 -1.24
N SER A 190 -23.87 -17.18 -1.20
CA SER A 190 -23.20 -17.61 0.03
C SER A 190 -22.22 -16.56 0.54
N LEU A 191 -21.43 -15.97 -0.36
CA LEU A 191 -20.51 -14.88 -0.06
C LEU A 191 -21.28 -13.63 0.42
N PHE A 192 -22.35 -13.27 -0.27
CA PHE A 192 -23.20 -12.14 0.10
C PHE A 192 -23.77 -12.29 1.51
N VAL A 193 -24.34 -13.46 1.83
CA VAL A 193 -24.92 -13.74 3.16
C VAL A 193 -23.87 -13.61 4.26
N GLN A 194 -22.65 -14.09 4.02
CA GLN A 194 -21.56 -13.95 4.97
C GLN A 194 -21.25 -12.46 5.28
N TRP A 195 -21.24 -11.62 4.26
CA TRP A 195 -20.90 -10.20 4.42
C TRP A 195 -22.08 -9.31 4.83
N ALA A 196 -23.30 -9.62 4.39
CA ALA A 196 -24.48 -8.83 4.72
C ALA A 196 -25.11 -9.17 6.08
N PHE A 197 -24.92 -10.40 6.56
CA PHE A 197 -25.54 -10.87 7.80
C PHE A 197 -24.55 -11.39 8.85
N GLY A 198 -23.33 -11.71 8.45
CA GLY A 198 -22.29 -12.31 9.30
C GLY A 198 -22.54 -13.80 9.63
N ASP A 199 -23.80 -14.21 9.70
CA ASP A 199 -24.22 -15.58 10.01
C ASP A 199 -25.40 -16.01 9.10
N PRO A 200 -25.31 -17.20 8.45
CA PRO A 200 -26.42 -17.76 7.68
C PRO A 200 -27.73 -17.95 8.48
N LYS A 201 -27.63 -18.17 9.79
CA LYS A 201 -28.84 -18.26 10.66
C LYS A 201 -29.52 -16.90 10.81
N ALA A 202 -28.75 -15.80 10.88
CA ALA A 202 -29.30 -14.47 10.93
C ALA A 202 -30.03 -14.12 9.63
N ALA A 203 -29.47 -14.50 8.48
CA ALA A 203 -30.08 -14.29 7.17
C ALA A 203 -31.47 -14.96 7.05
N LYS A 204 -31.63 -16.20 7.55
CA LYS A 204 -32.88 -16.92 7.49
C LYS A 204 -34.03 -16.24 8.25
N ARG A 205 -33.74 -15.30 9.16
CA ARG A 205 -34.76 -14.52 9.89
C ARG A 205 -35.33 -13.36 9.07
N HIS A 206 -34.72 -13.05 7.90
CA HIS A 206 -35.10 -11.95 7.05
C HIS A 206 -35.27 -12.42 5.59
N PRO A 207 -36.27 -13.31 5.31
CA PRO A 207 -36.46 -13.87 3.97
C PRO A 207 -36.71 -12.81 2.90
N GLU A 208 -37.43 -11.74 3.27
CA GLU A 208 -37.70 -10.60 2.38
C GLU A 208 -36.46 -9.83 1.97
N LEU A 209 -35.44 -9.74 2.84
CA LEU A 209 -34.15 -9.12 2.50
C LEU A 209 -33.31 -10.06 1.64
N LEU A 210 -33.40 -11.37 1.84
CA LEU A 210 -32.70 -12.35 1.01
C LEU A 210 -33.20 -12.32 -0.45
N GLU A 211 -34.50 -12.15 -0.67
CA GLU A 211 -35.09 -12.02 -2.01
C GLU A 211 -34.52 -10.80 -2.75
N ILE A 212 -34.48 -9.65 -2.08
CA ILE A 212 -33.88 -8.44 -2.64
C ILE A 212 -32.37 -8.63 -2.83
N GLY A 213 -31.71 -9.30 -1.89
CA GLY A 213 -30.29 -9.62 -1.93
C GLY A 213 -29.90 -10.45 -3.15
N ASP A 214 -30.71 -11.45 -3.53
CA ASP A 214 -30.48 -12.29 -4.70
C ASP A 214 -30.46 -11.46 -6.00
N GLU A 215 -31.41 -10.51 -6.12
CA GLU A 215 -31.43 -9.61 -7.26
C GLU A 215 -30.22 -8.66 -7.30
N ILE A 216 -29.77 -8.16 -6.13
CA ILE A 216 -28.55 -7.34 -6.01
C ILE A 216 -27.31 -8.16 -6.40
N VAL A 217 -27.19 -9.38 -5.90
CA VAL A 217 -26.08 -10.29 -6.19
C VAL A 217 -25.99 -10.61 -7.68
N THR A 218 -27.14 -10.79 -8.34
CA THR A 218 -27.19 -10.99 -9.80
C THR A 218 -26.55 -9.83 -10.55
N LYS A 219 -26.76 -8.58 -10.11
CA LYS A 219 -26.15 -7.38 -10.69
C LYS A 219 -24.62 -7.33 -10.51
N CYS A 220 -24.08 -8.03 -9.51
CA CYS A 220 -22.63 -8.15 -9.29
C CYS A 220 -21.94 -9.11 -10.28
N LYS A 221 -22.67 -9.81 -11.15
CA LYS A 221 -22.16 -10.68 -12.23
C LYS A 221 -21.12 -11.70 -11.78
N GLY A 222 -21.24 -12.20 -10.54
CA GLY A 222 -20.34 -13.20 -9.97
C GLY A 222 -18.96 -12.65 -9.58
N VAL A 223 -18.74 -11.35 -9.55
CA VAL A 223 -17.46 -10.74 -9.13
C VAL A 223 -17.38 -10.72 -7.59
N PRO A 224 -16.49 -11.50 -6.95
CA PRO A 224 -16.41 -11.61 -5.49
C PRO A 224 -16.25 -10.26 -4.78
N LEU A 225 -15.39 -9.38 -5.32
CA LEU A 225 -15.17 -8.06 -4.73
C LEU A 225 -16.46 -7.22 -4.72
N ALA A 226 -17.22 -7.23 -5.81
CA ALA A 226 -18.49 -6.52 -5.89
C ALA A 226 -19.52 -7.07 -4.89
N VAL A 227 -19.65 -8.39 -4.82
CA VAL A 227 -20.55 -9.08 -3.88
C VAL A 227 -20.19 -8.76 -2.43
N ARG A 228 -18.90 -8.82 -2.09
CA ARG A 228 -18.38 -8.48 -0.76
C ARG A 228 -18.70 -7.03 -0.39
N THR A 229 -18.41 -6.11 -1.29
CA THR A 229 -18.58 -4.67 -1.04
C THR A 229 -20.04 -4.32 -0.80
N VAL A 230 -20.96 -4.84 -1.64
CA VAL A 230 -22.39 -4.57 -1.44
C VAL A 230 -22.92 -5.30 -0.19
N GLY A 231 -22.46 -6.52 0.09
CA GLY A 231 -22.77 -7.22 1.34
C GLY A 231 -22.36 -6.39 2.57
N SER A 232 -21.14 -5.86 2.56
CA SER A 232 -20.63 -4.99 3.64
C SER A 232 -21.45 -3.70 3.78
N LEU A 233 -21.84 -3.07 2.67
CA LEU A 233 -22.69 -1.88 2.66
C LEU A 233 -24.05 -2.14 3.34
N LEU A 234 -24.61 -3.35 3.17
CA LEU A 234 -25.91 -3.75 3.69
C LEU A 234 -25.84 -4.33 5.11
N TYR A 235 -24.64 -4.60 5.65
CA TYR A 235 -24.46 -5.27 6.95
C TYR A 235 -25.20 -4.61 8.10
N SER A 236 -25.17 -3.26 8.17
CA SER A 236 -25.86 -2.49 9.22
C SER A 236 -27.28 -2.08 8.87
N LYS A 237 -27.73 -2.30 7.63
CA LYS A 237 -29.05 -1.88 7.14
C LYS A 237 -30.05 -3.04 7.29
N ARG A 238 -31.09 -2.85 8.11
CA ARG A 238 -32.15 -3.84 8.34
C ARG A 238 -33.50 -3.42 7.80
N ASP A 239 -33.64 -2.18 7.33
CA ASP A 239 -34.86 -1.71 6.69
C ASP A 239 -34.90 -2.16 5.20
N LYS A 240 -36.02 -2.77 4.81
CA LYS A 240 -36.28 -3.17 3.43
C LYS A 240 -36.14 -2.01 2.43
N ARG A 241 -36.45 -0.79 2.83
CA ARG A 241 -36.35 0.41 1.99
C ARG A 241 -34.89 0.68 1.57
N ASP A 242 -33.94 0.52 2.48
CA ASP A 242 -32.51 0.71 2.19
C ASP A 242 -32.03 -0.29 1.13
N TRP A 243 -32.46 -1.55 1.24
CA TRP A 243 -32.11 -2.58 0.27
C TRP A 243 -32.73 -2.32 -1.11
N LEU A 244 -33.98 -1.84 -1.16
CA LEU A 244 -34.64 -1.46 -2.42
C LEU A 244 -33.97 -0.25 -3.07
N LEU A 245 -33.49 0.73 -2.30
CA LEU A 245 -32.74 1.88 -2.83
C LEU A 245 -31.44 1.39 -3.49
N ILE A 246 -30.71 0.49 -2.87
CA ILE A 246 -29.48 -0.11 -3.42
C ILE A 246 -29.82 -0.92 -4.69
N LYS A 247 -30.82 -1.77 -4.66
CA LYS A 247 -31.25 -2.58 -5.80
C LYS A 247 -31.62 -1.73 -7.02
N ASN A 248 -32.38 -0.66 -6.81
CA ASN A 248 -32.95 0.18 -7.86
C ASN A 248 -32.05 1.37 -8.26
N ASN A 249 -30.81 1.41 -7.74
CA ASN A 249 -29.89 2.50 -8.07
C ASN A 249 -29.49 2.46 -9.56
N GLY A 250 -29.59 3.59 -10.25
CA GLY A 250 -29.27 3.69 -11.69
C GLY A 250 -27.82 3.41 -12.05
N ILE A 251 -26.92 3.37 -11.06
CA ILE A 251 -25.50 3.05 -11.28
C ILE A 251 -25.29 1.66 -11.89
N TRP A 252 -26.24 0.74 -11.69
CA TRP A 252 -26.19 -0.61 -12.26
C TRP A 252 -26.41 -0.65 -13.78
N GLU A 253 -26.96 0.44 -14.35
CA GLU A 253 -27.28 0.55 -15.78
C GLU A 253 -26.14 1.18 -16.59
N LEU A 254 -25.08 1.66 -15.92
CA LEU A 254 -23.91 2.20 -16.60
C LEU A 254 -23.21 1.12 -17.43
N GLU A 255 -22.93 1.44 -18.68
CA GLU A 255 -22.09 0.60 -19.53
C GLU A 255 -20.70 0.48 -18.92
N GLN A 256 -20.17 -0.74 -18.90
CA GLN A 256 -18.86 -1.03 -18.33
C GLN A 256 -17.88 -1.45 -19.42
N SER A 257 -16.76 -0.78 -19.50
CA SER A 257 -15.56 -1.28 -20.18
C SER A 257 -14.74 -2.18 -19.23
N GLU A 258 -13.80 -2.93 -19.78
CA GLU A 258 -12.98 -3.90 -18.99
C GLU A 258 -12.19 -3.25 -17.85
N ASN A 259 -11.90 -1.95 -17.96
CA ASN A 259 -11.11 -1.19 -16.99
C ASN A 259 -11.95 -0.24 -16.11
N ASP A 260 -13.29 -0.27 -16.24
CA ASP A 260 -14.14 0.64 -15.49
C ASP A 260 -14.26 0.22 -14.01
N ILE A 261 -14.54 1.24 -13.19
CA ILE A 261 -14.81 1.05 -11.77
C ILE A 261 -16.11 0.26 -11.61
N LEU A 262 -16.04 -0.85 -10.87
CA LEU A 262 -17.22 -1.68 -10.60
C LEU A 262 -18.35 -0.84 -9.97
N PRO A 263 -19.60 -0.90 -10.48
CA PRO A 263 -20.72 -0.15 -9.92
C PRO A 263 -20.92 -0.34 -8.44
N ALA A 264 -20.69 -1.55 -7.93
CA ALA A 264 -20.78 -1.87 -6.51
C ALA A 264 -19.80 -1.04 -5.66
N LEU A 265 -18.58 -0.81 -6.14
CA LEU A 265 -17.57 -0.02 -5.44
C LEU A 265 -17.98 1.45 -5.42
N ARG A 266 -18.42 1.98 -6.55
CA ARG A 266 -18.89 3.35 -6.67
C ARG A 266 -20.10 3.60 -5.78
N LEU A 267 -21.07 2.68 -5.78
CA LEU A 267 -22.26 2.75 -4.94
C LEU A 267 -21.89 2.80 -3.46
N SER A 268 -20.97 1.93 -3.02
CA SER A 268 -20.51 1.91 -1.64
C SER A 268 -19.81 3.21 -1.22
N TYR A 269 -19.05 3.82 -2.15
CA TYR A 269 -18.47 5.14 -1.94
C TYR A 269 -19.53 6.24 -1.85
N ASP A 270 -20.53 6.24 -2.74
CA ASP A 270 -21.57 7.28 -2.79
C ASP A 270 -22.43 7.27 -1.52
N GLU A 271 -22.65 6.10 -0.93
CA GLU A 271 -23.33 5.89 0.37
C GLU A 271 -22.44 6.19 1.60
N MET A 272 -21.17 6.54 1.41
CA MET A 272 -20.25 6.84 2.50
C MET A 272 -20.51 8.23 3.07
N PRO A 273 -20.44 8.43 4.40
CA PRO A 273 -20.48 9.75 5.02
C PRO A 273 -19.39 10.69 4.49
N SER A 274 -19.69 11.99 4.40
CA SER A 274 -18.81 12.99 3.77
C SER A 274 -17.43 13.10 4.43
N HIS A 275 -17.32 12.87 5.74
CA HIS A 275 -16.05 12.89 6.46
C HIS A 275 -15.17 11.69 6.07
N LEU A 276 -15.75 10.51 5.92
CA LEU A 276 -15.02 9.31 5.46
C LEU A 276 -14.62 9.40 4.00
N LYS A 277 -15.46 9.98 3.12
CA LYS A 277 -15.10 10.21 1.71
C LYS A 277 -13.78 10.95 1.59
N ARG A 278 -13.59 11.99 2.38
CA ARG A 278 -12.35 12.79 2.34
C ARG A 278 -11.14 12.01 2.85
N CYS A 279 -11.29 11.25 3.93
CA CYS A 279 -10.25 10.38 4.46
C CYS A 279 -9.87 9.31 3.43
N PHE A 280 -10.85 8.69 2.79
CA PHE A 280 -10.65 7.70 1.73
C PHE A 280 -9.92 8.31 0.53
N VAL A 281 -10.41 9.44 0.00
CA VAL A 281 -9.80 10.09 -1.17
C VAL A 281 -8.33 10.48 -0.91
N TYR A 282 -7.99 10.87 0.31
CA TYR A 282 -6.59 11.18 0.66
C TYR A 282 -5.66 9.98 0.49
N CYS A 283 -6.14 8.75 0.65
CA CYS A 283 -5.33 7.54 0.47
C CYS A 283 -4.83 7.35 -0.98
N SER A 284 -5.39 8.08 -1.96
CA SER A 284 -4.96 8.02 -3.36
C SER A 284 -3.53 8.51 -3.63
N ILE A 285 -2.93 9.25 -2.69
CA ILE A 285 -1.55 9.72 -2.82
C ILE A 285 -0.50 8.61 -2.62
N PHE A 286 -0.92 7.49 -2.04
CA PHE A 286 -0.04 6.33 -1.85
C PHE A 286 -0.14 5.40 -3.05
N PRO A 287 0.93 4.66 -3.38
CA PRO A 287 0.90 3.74 -4.51
C PRO A 287 -0.06 2.56 -4.25
N LYS A 288 -0.40 1.84 -5.32
CA LYS A 288 -1.18 0.60 -5.20
C LYS A 288 -0.48 -0.38 -4.27
N ARG A 289 -1.27 -1.08 -3.45
CA ARG A 289 -0.79 -2.09 -2.47
C ARG A 289 0.10 -1.53 -1.36
N PHE A 290 0.11 -0.22 -1.17
CA PHE A 290 0.78 0.37 -0.03
C PHE A 290 0.25 -0.24 1.28
N GLU A 291 1.14 -0.73 2.14
CA GLU A 291 0.76 -1.19 3.48
C GLU A 291 0.65 0.01 4.41
N PHE A 292 -0.57 0.33 4.79
CA PHE A 292 -0.86 1.39 5.74
C PHE A 292 -0.65 0.91 7.17
N ASP A 293 -0.09 1.78 7.99
CA ASP A 293 -0.14 1.72 9.45
C ASP A 293 -1.26 2.65 9.93
N SER A 294 -2.11 2.18 10.82
CA SER A 294 -3.27 2.96 11.29
C SER A 294 -2.88 4.24 12.00
N GLU A 295 -1.83 4.21 12.86
CA GLU A 295 -1.36 5.40 13.56
C GLU A 295 -0.82 6.44 12.59
N ASP A 296 -0.04 6.00 11.59
CA ASP A 296 0.52 6.88 10.56
C ASP A 296 -0.61 7.52 9.74
N LEU A 297 -1.54 6.72 9.25
CA LEU A 297 -2.67 7.21 8.43
C LEU A 297 -3.54 8.20 9.21
N ILE A 298 -3.80 7.94 10.49
CA ILE A 298 -4.55 8.85 11.37
C ILE A 298 -3.80 10.18 11.49
N GLN A 299 -2.49 10.17 11.73
CA GLN A 299 -1.68 11.39 11.80
C GLN A 299 -1.68 12.17 10.47
N PHE A 300 -1.70 11.45 9.32
CA PHE A 300 -1.83 12.08 8.01
C PHE A 300 -3.18 12.77 7.85
N TRP A 301 -4.27 12.12 8.22
CA TRP A 301 -5.61 12.73 8.21
C TRP A 301 -5.71 13.93 9.16
N MET A 302 -5.10 13.85 10.35
CA MET A 302 -5.03 14.96 11.31
C MET A 302 -4.30 16.17 10.72
N ALA A 303 -3.16 15.98 10.06
CA ALA A 303 -2.41 17.05 9.41
C ALA A 303 -3.27 17.84 8.40
N HIS A 304 -4.23 17.18 7.77
CA HIS A 304 -5.14 17.80 6.82
C HIS A 304 -6.48 18.25 7.38
N ASN A 305 -6.72 18.11 8.70
CA ASN A 305 -8.02 18.37 9.36
C ASN A 305 -9.16 17.54 8.74
N LEU A 306 -8.89 16.29 8.35
CA LEU A 306 -9.90 15.39 7.82
C LEU A 306 -10.71 14.75 8.95
N ILE A 307 -10.08 14.53 10.10
CA ILE A 307 -10.74 14.04 11.31
C ILE A 307 -11.42 15.20 12.03
N ARG A 308 -12.67 14.99 12.39
CA ARG A 308 -13.46 15.93 13.17
C ARG A 308 -14.01 15.25 14.41
N SER A 309 -13.60 15.70 15.57
CA SER A 309 -14.22 15.23 16.82
C SER A 309 -15.64 15.78 16.92
N PRO A 310 -16.64 14.94 17.15
CA PRO A 310 -18.01 15.39 17.41
C PRO A 310 -18.12 16.09 18.78
N ASN A 311 -17.28 15.70 19.74
CA ASN A 311 -17.25 16.23 21.11
C ASN A 311 -15.85 16.77 21.43
N LYS A 312 -15.77 17.86 22.21
CA LYS A 312 -14.48 18.45 22.61
C LYS A 312 -13.60 17.53 23.46
N ASP A 313 -14.21 16.55 24.11
CA ASP A 313 -13.53 15.64 25.04
C ASP A 313 -13.04 14.35 24.39
N GLN A 314 -13.32 14.13 23.09
CA GLN A 314 -12.87 12.94 22.38
C GLN A 314 -11.58 13.23 21.61
N ASP A 315 -10.56 12.43 21.84
CA ASP A 315 -9.28 12.55 21.14
C ASP A 315 -9.44 12.28 19.63
N LEU A 316 -8.68 13.03 18.81
CA LEU A 316 -8.73 12.90 17.35
C LEU A 316 -8.23 11.54 16.90
N GLU A 317 -7.28 10.96 17.63
CA GLU A 317 -6.71 9.64 17.38
C GLU A 317 -7.79 8.56 17.50
N ASP A 318 -8.62 8.61 18.54
CA ASP A 318 -9.71 7.64 18.74
C ASP A 318 -10.77 7.74 17.65
N VAL A 319 -11.09 8.96 17.22
CA VAL A 319 -12.01 9.18 16.08
C VAL A 319 -11.39 8.67 14.79
N GLY A 320 -10.08 8.87 14.60
CA GLY A 320 -9.34 8.35 13.46
C GLY A 320 -9.36 6.84 13.40
N GLU A 321 -9.18 6.17 14.54
CA GLU A 321 -9.26 4.70 14.62
C GLU A 321 -10.66 4.19 14.25
N GLN A 322 -11.72 4.88 14.69
CA GLN A 322 -13.09 4.55 14.28
C GLN A 322 -13.27 4.69 12.76
N TYR A 323 -12.68 5.72 12.12
CA TYR A 323 -12.73 5.91 10.68
C TYR A 323 -11.99 4.80 9.92
N VAL A 324 -10.82 4.36 10.40
CA VAL A 324 -10.09 3.22 9.83
C VAL A 324 -10.93 1.95 9.91
N LYS A 325 -11.52 1.66 11.08
CA LYS A 325 -12.39 0.49 11.28
C LYS A 325 -13.65 0.55 10.40
N GLU A 326 -14.25 1.72 10.24
CA GLU A 326 -15.43 1.87 9.38
C GLU A 326 -15.11 1.64 7.90
N LEU A 327 -13.98 2.15 7.40
CA LEU A 327 -13.51 1.88 6.04
C LEU A 327 -13.21 0.39 5.84
N TRP A 328 -12.62 -0.28 6.83
CA TRP A 328 -12.42 -1.72 6.81
C TRP A 328 -13.74 -2.50 6.77
N MET A 329 -14.69 -2.18 7.65
CA MET A 329 -16.01 -2.82 7.66
C MET A 329 -16.78 -2.66 6.35
N ARG A 330 -16.55 -1.55 5.62
CA ARG A 330 -17.10 -1.31 4.29
C ARG A 330 -16.31 -1.99 3.18
N SER A 331 -15.29 -2.79 3.51
CA SER A 331 -14.40 -3.51 2.58
C SER A 331 -13.56 -2.59 1.67
N PHE A 332 -13.27 -1.35 2.10
CA PHE A 332 -12.33 -0.47 1.41
C PHE A 332 -10.87 -0.76 1.79
N PHE A 333 -10.64 -1.34 2.97
CA PHE A 333 -9.34 -1.87 3.37
C PHE A 333 -9.39 -3.39 3.47
N GLU A 334 -8.28 -4.04 3.16
CA GLU A 334 -8.12 -5.50 3.21
C GLU A 334 -6.79 -5.87 3.89
N ASP A 335 -6.57 -7.17 4.09
CA ASP A 335 -5.38 -7.71 4.77
C ASP A 335 -5.15 -7.09 6.16
N PHE A 336 -6.24 -6.79 6.86
CA PHE A 336 -6.24 -6.12 8.16
C PHE A 336 -5.64 -7.01 9.23
N ARG A 337 -4.56 -6.52 9.88
CA ARG A 337 -3.82 -7.24 10.92
C ARG A 337 -3.69 -6.39 12.16
N ASP A 338 -4.01 -7.01 13.29
CA ASP A 338 -3.77 -6.44 14.60
C ASP A 338 -2.30 -6.66 15.01
N ARG A 339 -1.60 -5.57 15.30
CA ARG A 339 -0.21 -5.56 15.78
C ARG A 339 -0.13 -5.20 17.27
N GLY A 340 -1.25 -5.22 17.97
CA GLY A 340 -1.39 -4.90 19.39
C GLY A 340 -1.66 -3.41 19.65
N TYR A 341 -0.79 -2.51 19.21
CA TYR A 341 -0.95 -1.06 19.39
C TYR A 341 -1.50 -0.36 18.15
N TYR A 342 -1.40 -0.97 16.98
CA TYR A 342 -1.82 -0.43 15.70
C TYR A 342 -2.29 -1.56 14.78
N TYR A 343 -2.93 -1.20 13.70
CA TYR A 343 -3.34 -2.11 12.64
C TYR A 343 -2.53 -1.86 11.38
N THR A 344 -2.18 -2.93 10.66
CA THR A 344 -1.69 -2.80 9.28
C THR A 344 -2.74 -3.32 8.31
N PHE A 345 -2.86 -2.69 7.16
CA PHE A 345 -3.83 -3.04 6.13
C PHE A 345 -3.41 -2.46 4.77
N SER A 346 -4.05 -2.93 3.71
CA SER A 346 -3.81 -2.45 2.36
C SER A 346 -5.14 -2.10 1.66
N MET A 347 -5.03 -1.58 0.46
CA MET A 347 -6.17 -1.26 -0.40
C MET A 347 -6.10 -2.11 -1.67
N HIS A 348 -7.20 -2.78 -2.02
CA HIS A 348 -7.29 -3.50 -3.28
C HIS A 348 -7.14 -2.55 -4.48
N ASP A 349 -6.46 -2.98 -5.55
CA ASP A 349 -6.16 -2.15 -6.73
C ASP A 349 -7.37 -1.44 -7.33
N LEU A 350 -8.51 -2.12 -7.46
CA LEU A 350 -9.75 -1.51 -7.98
C LEU A 350 -10.34 -0.45 -7.03
N ILE A 351 -10.12 -0.61 -5.73
CA ILE A 351 -10.53 0.40 -4.74
C ILE A 351 -9.59 1.60 -4.81
N HIS A 352 -8.30 1.36 -5.03
CA HIS A 352 -7.33 2.42 -5.29
C HIS A 352 -7.65 3.18 -6.59
N ASP A 353 -8.05 2.48 -7.66
CA ASP A 353 -8.49 3.12 -8.91
C ASP A 353 -9.75 3.99 -8.69
N LEU A 354 -10.72 3.50 -7.90
CA LEU A 354 -11.85 4.32 -7.45
C LEU A 354 -11.37 5.55 -6.67
N CYS A 355 -10.44 5.36 -5.73
CA CYS A 355 -9.89 6.43 -4.90
C CYS A 355 -9.26 7.54 -5.76
N LEU A 356 -8.42 7.18 -6.72
CA LEU A 356 -7.81 8.10 -7.70
C LEU A 356 -8.86 8.82 -8.55
N SER A 357 -9.85 8.09 -9.05
CA SER A 357 -10.96 8.68 -9.82
C SER A 357 -11.75 9.72 -9.01
N MET A 358 -11.91 9.50 -7.69
CA MET A 358 -12.60 10.45 -6.81
C MET A 358 -11.72 11.63 -6.41
N ALA A 359 -10.41 11.48 -6.40
CA ALA A 359 -9.45 12.54 -6.11
C ALA A 359 -9.39 13.59 -7.23
N GLN A 360 -9.82 13.23 -8.45
CA GLN A 360 -9.69 14.09 -9.62
C GLN A 360 -8.25 14.63 -9.77
N ASN A 361 -8.12 15.97 -9.84
CA ASN A 361 -6.81 16.61 -9.99
C ASN A 361 -6.19 17.06 -8.63
N ASP A 362 -6.77 16.72 -7.47
CA ASP A 362 -6.23 17.13 -6.17
C ASP A 362 -4.93 16.40 -5.81
N CYS A 363 -4.77 15.16 -6.28
CA CYS A 363 -3.65 14.27 -5.96
C CYS A 363 -2.90 13.88 -7.24
N SER A 364 -1.58 13.81 -7.16
CA SER A 364 -0.73 13.30 -8.24
C SER A 364 0.40 12.44 -7.67
N ILE A 365 0.59 11.28 -8.30
CA ILE A 365 1.77 10.43 -8.08
C ILE A 365 2.75 10.73 -9.22
N VAL A 366 3.97 11.12 -8.87
CA VAL A 366 5.02 11.50 -9.81
C VAL A 366 6.03 10.37 -9.90
N TYR A 367 6.15 9.79 -11.10
CA TYR A 367 7.07 8.68 -11.41
C TYR A 367 8.34 9.13 -12.13
N SER A 368 8.36 10.36 -12.69
CA SER A 368 9.54 10.88 -13.39
C SER A 368 9.64 12.41 -13.33
N ALA A 369 10.85 12.93 -13.43
CA ALA A 369 11.13 14.39 -13.42
C ALA A 369 10.50 15.14 -14.61
N ALA A 370 10.20 14.44 -15.70
CA ALA A 370 9.61 15.00 -16.92
C ALA A 370 8.07 14.98 -16.91
N GLN A 371 7.45 14.33 -15.90
CA GLN A 371 5.99 14.21 -15.82
C GLN A 371 5.35 15.60 -15.66
N GLU A 372 4.37 15.87 -16.51
CA GLU A 372 3.50 17.03 -16.35
C GLU A 372 2.47 16.79 -15.24
N VAL A 373 2.27 17.79 -14.39
CA VAL A 373 1.34 17.74 -13.27
C VAL A 373 0.42 18.95 -13.38
N ASP A 374 -0.88 18.74 -13.20
CA ASP A 374 -1.89 19.79 -13.23
C ASP A 374 -1.63 20.85 -12.15
N GLU A 375 -1.76 22.13 -12.47
CA GLU A 375 -1.51 23.24 -11.55
C GLU A 375 -2.44 23.26 -10.31
N SER A 376 -3.59 22.59 -10.37
CA SER A 376 -4.53 22.47 -9.27
C SER A 376 -4.13 21.46 -8.20
N VAL A 377 -3.13 20.61 -8.47
CA VAL A 377 -2.66 19.56 -7.56
C VAL A 377 -2.21 20.15 -6.22
N ARG A 378 -2.69 19.54 -5.15
CA ARG A 378 -2.38 19.91 -3.77
C ARG A 378 -1.58 18.86 -3.03
N HIS A 379 -1.68 17.61 -3.47
CA HIS A 379 -1.04 16.47 -2.80
C HIS A 379 -0.13 15.76 -3.79
N LEU A 380 1.18 15.77 -3.50
CA LEU A 380 2.22 15.17 -4.33
C LEU A 380 2.85 13.99 -3.60
N SER A 381 2.93 12.89 -4.31
CA SER A 381 3.66 11.70 -3.91
C SER A 381 4.70 11.37 -4.98
N PHE A 382 5.90 11.07 -4.57
CA PHE A 382 7.00 10.68 -5.45
C PHE A 382 7.31 9.21 -5.22
N THR A 383 7.12 8.37 -6.25
CA THR A 383 7.40 6.94 -6.20
C THR A 383 8.30 6.55 -7.34
N GLU A 384 9.25 5.63 -7.11
CA GLU A 384 10.22 5.17 -8.11
C GLU A 384 10.99 6.32 -8.80
N PHE A 385 11.12 7.44 -8.09
CA PHE A 385 11.60 8.69 -8.66
C PHE A 385 13.13 8.73 -8.66
N GLU A 386 13.74 8.54 -9.83
CA GLU A 386 15.14 8.81 -10.06
C GLU A 386 15.31 10.25 -10.59
N LEU A 387 15.95 11.13 -9.82
CA LEU A 387 16.48 12.37 -10.40
C LEU A 387 17.69 11.99 -11.25
N PRO A 388 17.69 12.28 -12.56
CA PRO A 388 18.90 12.10 -13.37
C PRO A 388 20.07 12.89 -12.78
N ASN A 389 21.23 12.27 -12.68
CA ASN A 389 22.45 12.88 -12.15
C ASN A 389 22.64 14.32 -12.66
N GLY A 390 22.63 15.29 -11.75
CA GLY A 390 22.89 16.71 -12.05
C GLY A 390 21.69 17.53 -12.53
N GLN A 391 20.46 17.01 -12.50
CA GLN A 391 19.28 17.82 -12.81
C GLN A 391 18.64 18.41 -11.55
N GLN A 392 18.36 19.71 -11.65
CA GLN A 392 17.60 20.49 -10.68
C GLN A 392 16.19 19.93 -10.50
N VAL A 393 15.56 20.31 -9.39
CA VAL A 393 14.16 20.13 -8.99
C VAL A 393 13.20 19.82 -10.16
N PRO A 394 12.33 18.80 -10.05
CA PRO A 394 11.37 18.43 -11.10
C PRO A 394 10.63 19.65 -11.64
N LYS A 395 10.54 19.75 -12.97
CA LYS A 395 9.87 20.91 -13.63
C LYS A 395 8.45 21.14 -13.15
N CYS A 396 7.70 20.06 -12.84
CA CYS A 396 6.35 20.14 -12.31
C CYS A 396 6.27 21.01 -11.05
N LEU A 397 7.27 20.95 -10.15
CA LEU A 397 7.27 21.75 -8.92
C LEU A 397 7.41 23.25 -9.20
N SER A 398 7.95 23.66 -10.35
CA SER A 398 8.11 25.08 -10.69
C SER A 398 6.76 25.78 -10.96
N MET A 399 5.73 25.05 -11.38
CA MET A 399 4.40 25.59 -11.72
C MET A 399 3.44 25.58 -10.54
N LEU A 400 3.62 24.64 -9.61
CA LEU A 400 2.73 24.44 -8.47
C LEU A 400 2.91 25.51 -7.40
N ARG A 401 1.80 25.95 -6.78
CA ARG A 401 1.80 26.98 -5.72
C ARG A 401 1.04 26.56 -4.46
N ASN A 402 0.03 25.72 -4.59
CA ASN A 402 -0.91 25.38 -3.53
C ASN A 402 -0.66 24.00 -2.90
N VAL A 403 0.56 23.50 -3.02
CA VAL A 403 0.93 22.18 -2.50
C VAL A 403 0.78 22.14 -0.98
N ARG A 404 0.10 21.09 -0.50
CA ARG A 404 -0.17 20.83 0.91
C ARG A 404 0.51 19.57 1.43
N THR A 405 0.82 18.64 0.53
CA THR A 405 1.53 17.39 0.84
C THR A 405 2.69 17.19 -0.12
N ILE A 406 3.83 16.82 0.45
CA ILE A 406 4.95 16.21 -0.25
C ILE A 406 5.34 14.95 0.52
N THR A 407 5.34 13.80 -0.15
CA THR A 407 5.69 12.51 0.45
C THR A 407 6.43 11.61 -0.52
N PHE A 408 7.24 10.70 0.03
CA PHE A 408 7.99 9.68 -0.67
C PHE A 408 7.66 8.32 -0.04
N PRO A 409 6.49 7.71 -0.34
CA PRO A 409 5.99 6.54 0.38
C PRO A 409 6.80 5.27 0.17
N GLU A 410 7.58 5.20 -0.92
CA GLU A 410 8.40 4.05 -1.30
C GLU A 410 9.86 4.48 -1.54
N VAL A 411 10.51 4.96 -0.49
CA VAL A 411 11.91 5.33 -0.61
C VAL A 411 12.78 4.08 -0.40
N ASP A 412 13.03 3.35 -1.48
CA ASP A 412 14.15 2.42 -1.54
C ASP A 412 15.48 3.21 -1.59
N ILE A 413 16.57 2.53 -1.24
CA ILE A 413 17.95 2.99 -1.11
C ILE A 413 18.45 3.90 -2.26
N LEU A 414 17.76 3.97 -3.37
CA LEU A 414 18.10 4.81 -4.53
C LEU A 414 18.08 6.33 -4.24
N PHE A 415 17.29 6.78 -3.26
CA PHE A 415 17.30 8.18 -2.82
C PHE A 415 18.60 8.57 -2.10
N GLN A 416 19.42 7.61 -1.66
CA GLN A 416 20.72 7.88 -1.03
C GLN A 416 21.78 8.38 -2.01
N SER A 417 21.56 8.27 -3.32
CA SER A 417 22.51 8.71 -4.35
C SER A 417 22.26 10.14 -4.86
N LEU A 418 21.20 10.83 -4.40
CA LEU A 418 20.78 12.13 -4.89
C LEU A 418 21.27 13.26 -3.99
N ASP A 419 21.61 14.39 -4.58
CA ASP A 419 21.74 15.67 -3.89
C ASP A 419 20.34 16.19 -3.50
N ASN A 420 19.77 15.57 -2.47
CA ASN A 420 18.46 15.93 -1.94
C ASN A 420 18.47 17.31 -1.28
N GLN A 421 19.64 17.91 -1.04
CA GLN A 421 19.76 19.26 -0.51
C GLN A 421 19.11 20.27 -1.46
N SER A 422 19.38 20.16 -2.77
CA SER A 422 18.77 21.04 -3.77
C SER A 422 17.25 20.95 -3.81
N PHE A 423 16.68 19.75 -3.59
CA PHE A 423 15.23 19.56 -3.50
C PHE A 423 14.66 20.25 -2.25
N VAL A 424 15.29 20.07 -1.10
CA VAL A 424 14.88 20.68 0.18
C VAL A 424 14.93 22.20 0.08
N ASP A 425 16.03 22.75 -0.48
CA ASP A 425 16.24 24.19 -0.63
C ASP A 425 15.26 24.83 -1.62
N ALA A 426 14.80 24.07 -2.62
CA ALA A 426 13.79 24.56 -3.56
C ALA A 426 12.36 24.47 -3.03
N CYS A 427 12.01 23.38 -2.35
CA CYS A 427 10.63 23.12 -1.91
C CYS A 427 10.23 23.94 -0.69
N ILE A 428 11.10 24.01 0.33
CA ILE A 428 10.73 24.65 1.62
C ILE A 428 10.40 26.14 1.46
N PRO A 429 11.18 26.98 0.78
CA PRO A 429 10.82 28.39 0.62
C PRO A 429 9.58 28.63 -0.23
N ARG A 430 9.26 27.68 -1.13
CA ARG A 430 8.24 27.83 -2.16
C ARG A 430 6.84 27.51 -1.67
N PHE A 431 6.64 26.38 -0.96
CA PHE A 431 5.31 25.85 -0.65
C PHE A 431 4.79 26.28 0.70
N LYS A 432 4.40 27.54 0.82
CA LYS A 432 3.95 28.16 2.07
C LYS A 432 2.69 27.51 2.70
N TYR A 433 1.89 26.81 1.91
CA TYR A 433 0.65 26.14 2.35
C TYR A 433 0.85 24.69 2.76
N LEU A 434 2.11 24.22 2.81
CA LEU A 434 2.44 22.85 3.15
C LEU A 434 1.94 22.51 4.56
N ARG A 435 1.26 21.37 4.67
CA ARG A 435 0.74 20.80 5.92
C ARG A 435 1.42 19.49 6.28
N PHE A 436 1.87 18.78 5.27
CA PHE A 436 2.50 17.49 5.39
C PHE A 436 3.79 17.47 4.55
N LEU A 437 4.91 17.19 5.21
CA LEU A 437 6.21 17.07 4.58
C LEU A 437 6.92 15.83 5.12
N ASP A 438 7.11 14.85 4.27
CA ASP A 438 7.89 13.65 4.54
C ASP A 438 9.16 13.73 3.71
N LEU A 439 10.30 13.85 4.38
CA LEU A 439 11.65 13.83 3.85
C LEU A 439 12.48 12.72 4.52
N SER A 440 11.81 11.68 4.99
CA SER A 440 12.48 10.54 5.61
C SER A 440 13.39 9.85 4.60
N ASN A 441 14.52 9.33 5.08
CA ASN A 441 15.51 8.60 4.26
C ASN A 441 16.04 9.38 3.02
N SER A 442 16.15 10.72 3.11
CA SER A 442 16.48 11.59 1.98
C SER A 442 17.95 12.03 1.90
N SER A 443 18.79 11.67 2.84
CA SER A 443 20.26 11.94 2.84
C SER A 443 20.69 13.41 2.69
N PHE A 444 19.83 14.40 3.00
CA PHE A 444 20.24 15.80 3.05
C PHE A 444 20.99 16.14 4.36
N GLU A 445 21.85 17.18 4.31
CA GLU A 445 22.75 17.51 5.43
C GLU A 445 22.23 18.67 6.27
N VAL A 446 21.55 19.63 5.63
CA VAL A 446 21.15 20.87 6.30
C VAL A 446 19.66 21.17 6.08
N LEU A 447 18.92 21.28 7.19
CA LEU A 447 17.57 21.80 7.15
C LEU A 447 17.62 23.35 7.12
N PRO A 448 17.11 24.02 6.06
CA PRO A 448 17.24 25.47 5.92
C PRO A 448 16.36 26.21 6.95
N SER A 449 16.84 27.35 7.44
CA SER A 449 16.08 28.19 8.41
C SER A 449 14.77 28.73 7.84
N SER A 450 14.59 28.67 6.50
CA SER A 450 13.33 29.00 5.81
C SER A 450 12.18 28.06 6.18
N ILE A 451 12.42 26.91 6.84
CA ILE A 451 11.41 25.99 7.38
C ILE A 451 10.39 26.76 8.26
N SER A 452 10.83 27.82 8.96
CA SER A 452 9.93 28.65 9.78
C SER A 452 8.82 29.35 8.99
N LYS A 453 8.93 29.43 7.65
CA LYS A 453 7.88 30.00 6.78
C LYS A 453 6.71 29.04 6.56
N LEU A 454 6.89 27.75 6.87
CA LEU A 454 5.86 26.73 6.74
C LEU A 454 4.91 26.74 7.97
N ILE A 455 4.28 27.87 8.24
CA ILE A 455 3.44 28.08 9.44
C ILE A 455 2.22 27.13 9.51
N HIS A 456 1.84 26.52 8.40
CA HIS A 456 0.75 25.56 8.30
C HIS A 456 1.18 24.11 8.44
N LEU A 457 2.50 23.85 8.59
CA LEU A 457 3.04 22.50 8.68
C LEU A 457 2.56 21.81 9.97
N ARG A 458 2.01 20.60 9.82
CA ARG A 458 1.44 19.79 10.91
C ARG A 458 2.06 18.43 11.05
N TYR A 459 2.55 17.89 9.96
CA TYR A 459 3.31 16.63 9.93
C TYR A 459 4.67 16.90 9.28
N PHE A 460 5.72 16.54 9.99
CA PHE A 460 7.08 16.68 9.52
C PHE A 460 7.88 15.45 9.88
N ASP A 461 8.39 14.75 8.88
CA ASP A 461 9.23 13.57 9.04
C ASP A 461 10.56 13.77 8.31
N ILE A 462 11.65 13.65 9.04
CA ILE A 462 13.02 13.67 8.54
C ILE A 462 13.80 12.46 9.07
N SER A 463 13.11 11.40 9.44
CA SER A 463 13.72 10.19 10.00
C SER A 463 14.74 9.56 9.03
N VAL A 464 15.71 8.84 9.57
CA VAL A 464 16.76 8.11 8.83
C VAL A 464 17.66 9.00 7.96
N ASN A 465 17.70 10.32 8.23
CA ASN A 465 18.67 11.23 7.61
C ASN A 465 19.93 11.29 8.47
N GLN A 466 20.86 10.36 8.22
CA GLN A 466 22.06 10.16 9.05
C GLN A 466 23.04 11.34 9.02
N ARG A 467 23.00 12.20 7.98
CA ARG A 467 23.95 13.33 7.81
C ARG A 467 23.51 14.61 8.50
N ILE A 468 22.34 14.64 9.13
CA ILE A 468 21.85 15.85 9.84
C ILE A 468 22.55 15.94 11.18
N GLU A 469 23.48 16.89 11.33
CA GLU A 469 24.18 17.15 12.60
C GLU A 469 23.39 18.10 13.52
N LYS A 470 22.61 19.01 12.94
CA LYS A 470 21.90 20.06 13.70
C LYS A 470 20.55 20.42 13.07
N LEU A 471 19.56 20.62 13.93
CA LEU A 471 18.29 21.22 13.54
C LEU A 471 18.32 22.74 13.82
N PRO A 472 17.85 23.59 12.87
CA PRO A 472 17.83 25.03 13.09
C PRO A 472 16.79 25.42 14.14
N LYS A 473 17.08 26.45 14.96
CA LYS A 473 16.09 27.03 15.91
C LYS A 473 14.77 27.41 15.24
N ALA A 474 14.79 27.62 13.95
CA ALA A 474 13.63 27.94 13.13
C ALA A 474 12.50 26.88 13.22
N VAL A 475 12.82 25.63 13.54
CA VAL A 475 11.85 24.53 13.76
C VAL A 475 10.91 24.88 14.94
N SER A 476 11.41 25.51 16.01
CA SER A 476 10.58 25.88 17.16
C SER A 476 9.49 26.91 16.87
N LYS A 477 9.49 27.50 15.66
CA LYS A 477 8.44 28.43 15.20
C LYS A 477 7.25 27.74 14.54
N LEU A 478 7.31 26.43 14.33
CA LEU A 478 6.25 25.63 13.69
C LEU A 478 5.13 25.30 14.69
N GLN A 479 4.43 26.31 15.19
CA GLN A 479 3.43 26.16 16.25
C GLN A 479 2.24 25.27 15.87
N SER A 480 1.96 25.10 14.58
CA SER A 480 0.90 24.21 14.09
C SER A 480 1.32 22.74 14.03
N LEU A 481 2.60 22.42 14.27
CA LEU A 481 3.14 21.06 14.12
C LEU A 481 2.50 20.11 15.13
N GLN A 482 1.91 19.02 14.63
CA GLN A 482 1.23 18.00 15.43
C GLN A 482 2.06 16.72 15.54
N THR A 483 2.78 16.38 14.46
CA THR A 483 3.70 15.23 14.42
C THR A 483 5.07 15.69 13.96
N PHE A 484 6.09 15.33 14.71
CA PHE A 484 7.49 15.54 14.33
C PHE A 484 8.28 14.26 14.53
N ARG A 485 8.93 13.79 13.46
CA ARG A 485 9.72 12.56 13.46
C ARG A 485 11.12 12.83 12.95
N PHE A 486 12.11 12.35 13.69
CA PHE A 486 13.52 12.36 13.30
C PHE A 486 14.28 11.21 13.97
N SER A 487 13.66 10.03 13.97
CA SER A 487 14.33 8.81 14.42
C SER A 487 15.40 8.37 13.42
N GLY A 488 16.51 7.80 13.91
CA GLY A 488 17.61 7.35 13.06
C GLY A 488 18.48 8.47 12.46
N CYS A 489 18.34 9.72 12.94
CA CYS A 489 19.29 10.80 12.66
C CYS A 489 20.49 10.67 13.59
N SER A 490 21.38 9.71 13.33
CA SER A 490 22.45 9.30 14.24
C SER A 490 23.50 10.38 14.51
N GLU A 491 23.73 11.29 13.55
CA GLU A 491 24.70 12.40 13.70
C GLU A 491 24.11 13.63 14.43
N LEU A 492 22.83 13.60 14.80
CA LEU A 492 22.17 14.71 15.49
C LEU A 492 22.64 14.81 16.93
N VAL A 493 23.58 15.72 17.19
CA VAL A 493 24.22 15.90 18.51
C VAL A 493 23.28 16.58 19.49
N LYS A 494 22.52 17.62 19.06
CA LYS A 494 21.71 18.43 19.94
C LYS A 494 20.37 18.80 19.35
N LEU A 495 19.31 18.72 20.18
CA LEU A 495 17.98 19.19 19.83
C LEU A 495 17.93 20.72 19.77
N PRO A 496 17.06 21.33 18.93
CA PRO A 496 16.96 22.78 18.87
C PRO A 496 16.36 23.35 20.15
N ASP A 497 16.97 24.44 20.66
CA ASP A 497 16.41 25.16 21.79
C ASP A 497 14.99 25.64 21.47
N GLY A 498 14.09 25.54 22.45
CA GLY A 498 12.73 26.07 22.33
C GLY A 498 11.72 25.09 21.75
N MET A 499 11.96 23.78 21.78
CA MET A 499 10.97 22.75 21.45
C MET A 499 9.63 22.94 22.19
N ARG A 500 9.67 23.50 23.40
CA ARG A 500 8.47 23.89 24.19
C ARG A 500 7.49 24.82 23.46
N ASN A 501 7.95 25.52 22.42
CA ASN A 501 7.11 26.42 21.62
C ASN A 501 6.25 25.68 20.58
N LEU A 502 6.45 24.38 20.41
CA LEU A 502 5.62 23.52 19.55
C LEU A 502 4.32 23.15 20.28
N ILE A 503 3.50 24.16 20.52
CA ILE A 503 2.29 24.09 21.37
C ILE A 503 1.19 23.14 20.86
N SER A 504 1.25 22.73 19.59
CA SER A 504 0.29 21.79 19.01
C SER A 504 0.86 20.37 18.87
N LEU A 505 2.11 20.14 19.31
CA LEU A 505 2.80 18.88 19.07
C LEU A 505 2.21 17.75 19.92
N ARG A 506 1.70 16.71 19.25
CA ARG A 506 1.05 15.55 19.88
C ARG A 506 1.92 14.30 19.80
N HIS A 507 2.65 14.13 18.71
CA HIS A 507 3.49 12.95 18.46
C HIS A 507 4.91 13.37 18.16
N LEU A 508 5.84 12.90 18.97
CA LEU A 508 7.28 13.13 18.80
C LEU A 508 8.03 11.81 18.79
N THR A 509 8.72 11.54 17.67
CA THR A 509 9.63 10.40 17.55
C THR A 509 11.02 10.91 17.26
N LEU A 510 11.99 10.59 18.11
CA LEU A 510 13.32 11.18 18.02
C LEU A 510 14.45 10.18 18.30
N THR A 511 15.62 10.48 17.72
CA THR A 511 16.93 9.98 18.11
C THR A 511 17.77 11.18 18.54
N THR A 512 18.50 11.09 19.63
CA THR A 512 19.41 12.12 20.13
C THR A 512 20.59 11.52 20.84
N GLN A 513 21.71 12.25 20.82
CA GLN A 513 22.91 11.93 21.61
C GLN A 513 22.94 12.69 22.94
N GLU A 514 21.92 13.54 23.24
CA GLU A 514 21.85 14.27 24.50
C GLU A 514 21.65 13.33 25.70
N GLU A 515 22.32 13.64 26.81
CA GLU A 515 22.14 12.95 28.09
C GLU A 515 20.82 13.32 28.79
N HIS A 516 20.33 14.56 28.56
CA HIS A 516 19.13 15.08 29.19
C HIS A 516 18.24 15.88 28.21
N LEU A 517 16.96 15.53 28.13
CA LEU A 517 15.99 16.25 27.30
C LEU A 517 15.52 17.59 27.87
N THR A 518 15.92 17.92 29.11
CA THR A 518 15.50 19.15 29.81
C THR A 518 15.95 20.43 29.11
N ASP A 519 17.14 20.42 28.51
CA ASP A 519 17.75 21.58 27.88
C ASP A 519 17.02 22.01 26.61
N SER A 520 16.48 21.05 25.86
CA SER A 520 15.70 21.30 24.65
C SER A 520 14.28 21.82 24.94
N GLY A 521 13.77 21.57 26.16
CA GLY A 521 12.42 21.91 26.59
C GLY A 521 11.34 20.94 26.10
N VAL A 522 11.70 19.74 25.65
CA VAL A 522 10.76 18.69 25.22
C VAL A 522 9.83 18.29 26.36
N GLY A 523 10.35 18.16 27.59
CA GLY A 523 9.56 17.83 28.78
C GLY A 523 8.46 18.85 29.13
N ASN A 524 8.50 20.04 28.55
CA ASN A 524 7.53 21.11 28.78
C ASN A 524 6.45 21.22 27.69
N ILE A 525 6.36 20.24 26.78
CA ILE A 525 5.33 20.22 25.73
C ILE A 525 4.06 19.59 26.30
N THR A 526 3.14 20.43 26.77
CA THR A 526 1.89 19.98 27.43
C THR A 526 0.89 19.29 26.49
N SER A 527 1.00 19.53 25.18
CA SER A 527 0.14 18.92 24.15
C SER A 527 0.56 17.51 23.75
N LEU A 528 1.72 17.02 24.24
CA LEU A 528 2.30 15.76 23.80
C LEU A 528 1.47 14.56 24.29
N ARG A 529 1.14 13.65 23.35
CA ARG A 529 0.40 12.41 23.60
C ARG A 529 1.30 11.18 23.48
N SER A 530 2.26 11.23 22.57
CA SER A 530 3.18 10.14 22.32
C SER A 530 4.61 10.66 22.17
N LEU A 531 5.52 10.07 22.94
CA LEU A 531 6.96 10.27 22.83
C LEU A 531 7.63 8.92 22.59
N VAL A 532 8.28 8.78 21.42
CA VAL A 532 9.04 7.60 21.07
C VAL A 532 10.52 7.97 21.01
N LEU A 533 11.32 7.32 21.83
CA LEU A 533 12.77 7.45 21.86
C LEU A 533 13.39 6.26 21.15
N ALA A 534 14.06 6.50 20.03
CA ALA A 534 14.67 5.47 19.22
C ALA A 534 16.19 5.62 19.25
N ALA A 535 16.92 4.59 19.69
CA ALA A 535 18.39 4.56 19.76
C ALA A 535 18.99 5.80 20.48
N CYS A 536 18.43 6.17 21.63
CA CYS A 536 18.94 7.24 22.51
C CYS A 536 19.85 6.62 23.59
N GLU A 537 21.03 6.17 23.18
CA GLU A 537 21.92 5.36 24.04
C GLU A 537 22.51 6.16 25.21
N ASN A 538 22.65 7.49 25.07
CA ASN A 538 23.25 8.36 26.07
C ASN A 538 22.22 8.96 27.05
N LEU A 539 20.93 8.72 26.84
CA LEU A 539 19.88 9.38 27.62
C LEU A 539 19.76 8.79 29.02
N GLU A 540 20.17 9.55 30.05
CA GLU A 540 20.16 9.11 31.45
C GLU A 540 18.84 9.39 32.17
N ASN A 541 18.16 10.51 31.88
CA ASN A 541 16.95 10.94 32.59
C ASN A 541 15.86 11.53 31.69
N LEU A 542 14.64 11.02 31.87
CA LEU A 542 13.39 11.55 31.32
C LEU A 542 12.69 12.37 32.41
N SER A 543 13.03 13.66 32.54
CA SER A 543 12.23 14.58 33.34
C SER A 543 11.06 15.08 32.48
N ILE A 544 9.97 14.32 32.45
CA ILE A 544 8.71 14.76 31.83
C ILE A 544 7.85 15.36 32.93
N CYS A 545 7.48 16.64 32.83
CA CYS A 545 6.45 17.20 33.68
C CYS A 545 5.12 16.54 33.34
N THR A 546 4.72 15.53 34.11
CA THR A 546 3.36 15.01 34.10
C THR A 546 2.48 16.05 34.82
N SER A 547 1.70 16.82 34.05
CA SER A 547 0.61 17.65 34.58
C SER A 547 -0.66 16.85 34.69
#